data_a4f0b88ec06a9fbe081a7722df23a441
#
_entry.id   a4f0b88ec06a9fbe081a7722df23a441
#
_cell.length_a   1.000
_cell.length_b   1.000
_cell.length_c   1.000
_cell.angle_alpha   90.00
_cell.angle_beta   90.00
_cell.angle_gamma   90.00
#
_symmetry.space_group_name_H-M   'P 1'
#
loop_
_entity.id
_entity.type
_entity.pdbx_description
1 polymer ?
#
loop_
_entity_poly.entity_id
_entity_poly.type
_entity_poly.pdbx_seq_one_letter_code
_entity_poly.pdbx_strand_id
1 'polypeptide(L)'
;NNGNLDLFIHHKGRIKTIFELKTSSSTQSLYSAVGQLLIYSIPIKNKVDLIMVLPEKLKSNVETRLAEYGIKPLYYSWESREPVFFGLSKLL
;
A
#
# COMPACT_ATOMS: atom_id res chain seq x y z
N ASN A 1 -2.03 4.08 17.30
CA ASN A 1 -1.57 3.08 16.46
C ASN A 1 -0.34 3.52 15.64
N ASN A 2 0.76 2.93 15.87
CA ASN A 2 2.11 3.39 15.52
C ASN A 2 2.37 3.55 14.03
N GLY A 3 1.81 4.61 13.41
CA GLY A 3 2.07 4.91 12.02
C GLY A 3 1.36 4.00 11.03
N ASN A 4 0.31 3.32 11.47
CA ASN A 4 -0.50 2.50 10.59
C ASN A 4 -1.77 3.25 10.22
N LEU A 5 -2.05 3.28 8.94
CA LEU A 5 -3.28 3.83 8.43
C LEU A 5 -3.79 2.94 7.31
N ASP A 6 -5.01 2.47 7.47
CA ASP A 6 -5.65 1.64 6.45
C ASP A 6 -6.73 2.47 5.78
N LEU A 7 -6.76 2.45 4.47
CA LEU A 7 -7.78 3.15 3.71
C LEU A 7 -8.40 2.19 2.71
N PHE A 8 -9.72 2.09 2.74
CA PHE A 8 -10.46 1.21 1.86
C PHE A 8 -11.29 2.03 0.90
N ILE A 9 -11.13 1.81 -0.41
CA ILE A 9 -11.92 2.48 -1.41
C ILE A 9 -13.00 1.52 -1.91
N HIS A 10 -14.25 1.98 -1.84
CA HIS A 10 -15.42 1.21 -2.25
C HIS A 10 -15.94 1.68 -3.59
N HIS A 11 -16.49 0.75 -4.35
CA HIS A 11 -17.18 1.06 -5.60
C HIS A 11 -18.39 0.13 -5.70
N LYS A 12 -19.58 0.71 -5.81
CA LYS A 12 -20.84 -0.04 -5.88
C LYS A 12 -20.99 -1.05 -4.75
N GLY A 13 -20.63 -0.62 -3.53
CA GLY A 13 -20.77 -1.45 -2.34
C GLY A 13 -19.70 -2.51 -2.16
N ARG A 14 -18.69 -2.55 -3.04
CA ARG A 14 -17.60 -3.51 -2.94
C ARG A 14 -16.27 -2.80 -2.70
N ILE A 15 -15.40 -3.42 -1.93
CA ILE A 15 -14.06 -2.89 -1.72
C ILE A 15 -13.27 -3.10 -3.00
N LYS A 16 -12.74 -2.01 -3.54
CA LYS A 16 -12.00 -2.01 -4.80
C LYS A 16 -10.50 -1.92 -4.57
N THR A 17 -10.09 -1.14 -3.59
CA THR A 17 -8.69 -0.88 -3.32
C THR A 17 -8.45 -0.79 -1.83
N ILE A 18 -7.35 -1.35 -1.37
CA ILE A 18 -6.90 -1.24 0.02
C ILE A 18 -5.54 -0.58 0.01
N PHE A 19 -5.40 0.49 0.76
CA PHE A 19 -4.13 1.17 0.97
C PHE A 19 -3.66 0.88 2.39
N GLU A 20 -2.41 0.51 2.51
CA GLU A 20 -1.75 0.35 3.80
C GLU A 20 -0.62 1.35 3.87
N LEU A 21 -0.74 2.36 4.72
CA LEU A 21 0.27 3.40 4.86
C LEU A 21 1.19 3.10 6.03
N LYS A 22 2.48 3.18 5.78
CA LYS A 22 3.50 3.03 6.81
C LYS A 22 4.36 4.29 6.86
N THR A 23 4.85 4.63 8.04
CA THR A 23 5.73 5.79 8.21
C THR A 23 7.20 5.40 8.12
N SER A 24 7.49 4.15 7.83
CA SER A 24 8.83 3.61 7.70
C SER A 24 8.85 2.54 6.63
N SER A 25 9.95 2.43 5.90
CA SER A 25 10.17 1.35 4.93
C SER A 25 11.11 0.28 5.50
N SER A 26 11.18 0.17 6.83
CA SER A 26 12.00 -0.86 7.47
C SER A 26 11.45 -2.25 7.15
N THR A 27 12.28 -3.27 7.34
CA THR A 27 11.88 -4.65 7.09
C THR A 27 10.65 -5.03 7.92
N GLN A 28 10.60 -4.61 9.18
CA GLN A 28 9.47 -4.89 10.05
C GLN A 28 8.20 -4.24 9.53
N SER A 29 8.29 -3.00 9.06
CA SER A 29 7.14 -2.30 8.49
C SER A 29 6.65 -2.99 7.24
N LEU A 30 7.57 -3.48 6.39
CA LEU A 30 7.20 -4.20 5.18
C LEU A 30 6.47 -5.50 5.50
N TYR A 31 6.97 -6.28 6.44
CA TYR A 31 6.32 -7.51 6.84
C TYR A 31 4.90 -7.25 7.33
N SER A 32 4.77 -6.22 8.18
CA SER A 32 3.48 -5.84 8.74
C SER A 32 2.50 -5.41 7.64
N ALA A 33 2.97 -4.58 6.70
CA ALA A 33 2.12 -4.09 5.62
C ALA A 33 1.67 -5.23 4.71
N VAL A 34 2.59 -6.13 4.33
CA VAL A 34 2.24 -7.27 3.48
C VAL A 34 1.20 -8.14 4.18
N GLY A 35 1.44 -8.46 5.45
CA GLY A 35 0.52 -9.28 6.21
C GLY A 35 -0.88 -8.67 6.30
N GLN A 36 -0.95 -7.37 6.59
CA GLN A 36 -2.23 -6.68 6.71
C GLN A 36 -2.98 -6.65 5.39
N LEU A 37 -2.30 -6.30 4.30
CA LEU A 37 -2.94 -6.24 2.99
C LEU A 37 -3.50 -7.61 2.57
N LEU A 38 -2.71 -8.67 2.75
CA LEU A 38 -3.15 -9.99 2.36
C LEU A 38 -4.29 -10.48 3.25
N ILE A 39 -4.20 -10.25 4.56
CA ILE A 39 -5.26 -10.69 5.48
C ILE A 39 -6.56 -9.95 5.22
N TYR A 40 -6.49 -8.64 5.00
CA TYR A 40 -7.70 -7.86 4.74
C TYR A 40 -8.39 -8.29 3.44
N SER A 41 -7.63 -8.80 2.48
CA SER A 41 -8.22 -9.20 1.20
C SER A 41 -8.88 -10.58 1.25
N ILE A 42 -8.60 -11.39 2.27
CA ILE A 42 -9.12 -12.75 2.35
C ILE A 42 -10.64 -12.84 2.22
N PRO A 43 -11.44 -12.03 2.97
CA PRO A 43 -12.89 -12.16 2.86
C PRO A 43 -13.49 -11.52 1.62
N ILE A 44 -12.67 -10.83 0.81
CA ILE A 44 -13.17 -10.10 -0.35
C ILE A 44 -13.11 -11.01 -1.56
N LYS A 45 -14.27 -11.28 -2.15
CA LYS A 45 -14.36 -12.25 -3.26
C LYS A 45 -14.03 -11.66 -4.62
N ASN A 46 -14.19 -10.35 -4.79
CA ASN A 46 -13.83 -9.71 -6.04
C ASN A 46 -12.34 -9.34 -6.03
N LYS A 47 -11.82 -9.02 -7.21
CA LYS A 47 -10.44 -8.58 -7.32
C LYS A 47 -10.26 -7.24 -6.61
N VAL A 48 -9.19 -7.11 -5.83
CA VAL A 48 -8.89 -5.92 -5.04
C VAL A 48 -7.47 -5.48 -5.36
N ASP A 49 -7.28 -4.18 -5.57
CA ASP A 49 -5.95 -3.62 -5.73
C ASP A 49 -5.36 -3.37 -4.35
N LEU A 50 -4.16 -3.91 -4.12
CA LEU A 50 -3.46 -3.78 -2.85
C LEU A 50 -2.30 -2.82 -3.03
N ILE A 51 -2.31 -1.72 -2.27
CA ILE A 51 -1.32 -0.67 -2.42
C ILE A 51 -0.64 -0.40 -1.09
N MET A 52 0.68 -0.47 -1.09
CA MET A 52 1.50 -0.21 0.08
C MET A 52 2.11 1.18 -0.06
N VAL A 53 1.79 2.08 0.86
CA VAL A 53 2.23 3.47 0.80
C VAL A 53 3.43 3.66 1.72
N LEU A 54 4.58 4.03 1.16
CA LEU A 54 5.85 4.03 1.86
C LEU A 54 6.62 5.35 1.68
N PRO A 55 7.40 5.75 2.69
CA PRO A 55 8.17 7.00 2.61
C PRO A 55 9.49 6.86 1.84
N GLU A 56 9.98 5.63 1.65
CA GLU A 56 11.26 5.41 0.97
C GLU A 56 11.11 4.37 -0.11
N LYS A 57 11.81 4.58 -1.23
CA LYS A 57 11.72 3.67 -2.37
C LYS A 57 12.37 2.32 -2.05
N LEU A 58 11.68 1.26 -2.38
CA LEU A 58 12.19 -0.10 -2.23
C LEU A 58 13.13 -0.45 -3.38
N LYS A 59 13.96 -1.46 -3.16
CA LYS A 59 14.81 -1.98 -4.23
C LYS A 59 13.92 -2.63 -5.29
N SER A 60 14.36 -2.59 -6.54
CA SER A 60 13.56 -3.10 -7.64
C SER A 60 13.23 -4.58 -7.52
N ASN A 61 14.15 -5.39 -6.96
CA ASN A 61 13.87 -6.81 -6.77
C ASN A 61 12.77 -7.03 -5.72
N VAL A 62 12.68 -6.16 -4.73
CA VAL A 62 11.62 -6.23 -3.72
C VAL A 62 10.29 -5.83 -4.37
N GLU A 63 10.28 -4.76 -5.16
CA GLU A 63 9.07 -4.35 -5.87
C GLU A 63 8.54 -5.45 -6.78
N THR A 64 9.46 -6.12 -7.49
CA THR A 64 9.08 -7.21 -8.38
C THR A 64 8.44 -8.35 -7.62
N ARG A 65 9.00 -8.69 -6.46
CA ARG A 65 8.46 -9.76 -5.65
C ARG A 65 7.08 -9.41 -5.09
N LEU A 66 6.91 -8.17 -4.64
CA LEU A 66 5.60 -7.72 -4.15
C LEU A 66 4.55 -7.77 -5.25
N ALA A 67 4.95 -7.42 -6.48
CA ALA A 67 4.03 -7.47 -7.62
C ALA A 67 3.51 -8.88 -7.87
N GLU A 68 4.31 -9.90 -7.57
CA GLU A 68 3.89 -11.29 -7.69
C GLU A 68 2.72 -11.63 -6.76
N TYR A 69 2.59 -10.88 -5.67
CA TYR A 69 1.48 -11.03 -4.72
C TYR A 69 0.38 -10.00 -4.96
N GLY A 70 0.46 -9.27 -6.07
CA GLY A 70 -0.54 -8.26 -6.39
C GLY A 70 -0.43 -6.98 -5.58
N ILE A 71 0.72 -6.74 -4.97
CA ILE A 71 0.93 -5.55 -4.15
C ILE A 71 1.76 -4.53 -4.92
N LYS A 72 1.27 -3.30 -5.00
CA LYS A 72 1.95 -2.20 -5.67
C LYS A 72 2.42 -1.17 -4.66
N PRO A 73 3.68 -0.72 -4.73
CA PRO A 73 4.13 0.36 -3.85
C PRO A 73 3.72 1.72 -4.40
N LEU A 74 3.41 2.62 -3.49
CA LEU A 74 3.19 4.04 -3.79
C LEU A 74 4.06 4.81 -2.83
N TYR A 75 4.92 5.68 -3.36
CA TYR A 75 5.88 6.40 -2.53
C TYR A 75 5.42 7.83 -2.28
N TYR A 76 5.81 8.38 -1.13
CA TYR A 76 5.49 9.75 -0.78
C TYR A 76 6.68 10.40 -0.10
N SER A 77 6.68 11.74 -0.11
CA SER A 77 7.61 12.54 0.68
C SER A 77 6.84 13.66 1.34
N TRP A 78 7.42 14.21 2.40
CA TRP A 78 6.84 15.37 3.07
C TRP A 78 7.47 16.64 2.47
N GLU A 79 6.65 17.54 1.96
CA GLU A 79 7.11 18.82 1.44
C GLU A 79 6.20 19.91 1.99
N SER A 80 6.80 20.85 2.71
CA SER A 80 6.06 21.97 3.32
C SER A 80 4.88 21.48 4.16
N ARG A 81 5.09 20.41 4.94
CA ARG A 81 4.09 19.81 5.83
C ARG A 81 2.96 19.08 5.10
N GLU A 82 3.13 18.86 3.82
CA GLU A 82 2.15 18.10 3.04
C GLU A 82 2.80 16.87 2.41
N PRO A 83 2.08 15.76 2.30
CA PRO A 83 2.62 14.59 1.61
C PRO A 83 2.50 14.78 0.11
N VAL A 84 3.56 14.42 -0.60
CA VAL A 84 3.58 14.41 -2.06
C VAL A 84 3.73 12.97 -2.51
N PHE A 85 2.80 12.51 -3.34
CA PHE A 85 2.77 11.11 -3.78
C PHE A 85 3.35 11.00 -5.19
N PHE A 86 4.16 9.97 -5.39
CA PHE A 86 4.81 9.72 -6.68
C PHE A 86 4.14 8.55 -7.38
N GLY A 87 3.61 8.81 -8.57
CA GLY A 87 3.00 7.78 -9.38
C GLY A 87 1.55 7.46 -9.06
N LEU A 88 0.88 8.31 -8.27
CA LEU A 88 -0.50 8.06 -7.89
C LEU A 88 -1.43 7.94 -9.09
N SER A 89 -1.25 8.78 -10.10
CA SER A 89 -2.10 8.76 -11.29
C SER A 89 -2.00 7.45 -12.06
N LYS A 90 -0.88 6.75 -11.95
CA LYS A 90 -0.70 5.46 -12.64
C LYS A 90 -1.42 4.32 -11.93
N LEU A 91 -1.79 4.52 -10.67
CA LEU A 91 -2.48 3.49 -9.89
C LEU A 91 -4.00 3.63 -9.98
N LEU A 92 -4.45 4.80 -10.33
CA LEU A 92 -5.87 5.10 -10.44
C LEU A 92 -6.33 4.99 -11.89
#